data_833e6b48da1dbe6f255b9d0ab62ea12d
#
_entry.id   833e6b48da1dbe6f255b9d0ab62ea12d
#
_cell.length_a   1.000
_cell.length_b   1.000
_cell.length_c   1.000
_cell.angle_alpha   90.00
_cell.angle_beta   90.00
_cell.angle_gamma   90.00
#
_symmetry.space_group_name_H-M   'P 1'
#
loop_
_entity.id
_entity.type
_entity.pdbx_description
1 polymer ?
#
loop_
_entity_poly.entity_id
_entity_poly.type
_entity_poly.pdbx_seq_one_letter_code
_entity_poly.pdbx_strand_id
1 'polypeptide(L)'
;HYTHWFQPLTGVTAEKHDSFISAPLPSGKVLMSFSGKELIKGEPDASSFPSGGLRATFEARGYTAWDCTSPAFVRKDAVGAILCIPTAFCSYTGEALDEKTPLLRSMEAINKESIRLLRLFGNTTSKKVTPSVGPEQEYFLVDAKKFLQRKDLIYTGRTLFGAMPPKGQELDDHYFGTIRQRVASYMKDVNEELWKLGVAAKTQHNEVAPAQHELAPIYAEANIAVDHNQIIMKTLKKVACEHGLKCLLHEKPFAGVNGSGKHNNWSITTDDGINMLDPGKTPHENVQFLLVLACILKAVDVHADLLRESAADPGNDHRLGANEAPPAIISIFLGEQLQDVVEQLLSTGEATHSLNGGKLQTGVTTLPDLTKDATDRNRTSPFAFTGNKFEFRMVGSRDSIAGPNVVLNTIVAEAFAEACDVLEKADDFDTAVHSLIKEYLTDHQRIIFNGNGYSDEWVAEAEKRGLPNIKSMVEAIPALTTDKAVELFGKFSVFTKAELESRAEIKYENYAKAINIEAKAMIDIAAKQIIPAVVKYTKELADTVLAVKEAGADASVPVSYTHLRAHET
;
A
#
# COMPACT_ATOMS: atom_id res chain seq x y z
N HIS A 1 -27.78 9.58 -13.50
CA HIS A 1 -26.93 10.27 -12.52
C HIS A 1 -25.47 10.19 -12.91
N TYR A 2 -24.69 11.17 -12.54
CA TYR A 2 -23.24 11.15 -12.57
C TYR A 2 -22.70 11.55 -11.20
N THR A 3 -21.44 11.20 -10.93
CA THR A 3 -20.77 11.56 -9.68
C THR A 3 -19.36 12.05 -9.97
N HIS A 4 -18.95 13.10 -9.27
CA HIS A 4 -17.56 13.43 -9.09
C HIS A 4 -16.99 12.38 -8.13
N TRP A 5 -16.05 11.60 -8.63
CA TRP A 5 -15.40 10.53 -7.87
C TRP A 5 -13.96 10.93 -7.59
N PHE A 6 -13.64 11.21 -6.34
CA PHE A 6 -12.34 11.73 -5.95
C PHE A 6 -11.77 11.06 -4.71
N GLN A 7 -10.48 11.21 -4.52
CA GLN A 7 -9.67 10.62 -3.45
C GLN A 7 -9.19 11.72 -2.49
N PRO A 8 -10.03 12.20 -1.57
CA PRO A 8 -9.63 13.20 -0.58
C PRO A 8 -8.66 12.61 0.44
N LEU A 9 -8.04 13.48 1.26
CA LEU A 9 -7.07 13.11 2.30
C LEU A 9 -7.67 12.28 3.46
N THR A 10 -8.90 11.80 3.31
CA THR A 10 -9.55 10.86 4.24
C THR A 10 -9.11 9.41 4.02
N GLY A 11 -8.42 9.10 2.93
CA GLY A 11 -8.07 7.74 2.51
C GLY A 11 -9.24 6.93 1.94
N VAL A 12 -10.44 7.49 1.88
CA VAL A 12 -11.66 6.85 1.34
C VAL A 12 -12.18 7.68 0.17
N THR A 13 -12.54 7.01 -0.93
CA THR A 13 -13.13 7.70 -2.09
C THR A 13 -14.42 8.41 -1.71
N ALA A 14 -14.57 9.63 -2.18
CA ALA A 14 -15.77 10.43 -2.00
C ALA A 14 -16.53 10.58 -3.31
N GLU A 15 -17.84 10.80 -3.21
CA GLU A 15 -18.75 10.92 -4.35
C GLU A 15 -19.71 12.09 -4.11
N LYS A 16 -19.82 12.95 -5.13
CA LYS A 16 -20.84 13.99 -5.19
C LYS A 16 -21.75 13.69 -6.38
N HIS A 17 -22.97 13.28 -6.09
CA HIS A 17 -23.94 12.85 -7.10
C HIS A 17 -24.77 14.00 -7.62
N ASP A 18 -24.86 14.11 -8.95
CA ASP A 18 -25.73 15.04 -9.64
C ASP A 18 -26.65 14.32 -10.63
N SER A 19 -27.78 14.94 -10.94
CA SER A 19 -28.67 14.49 -11.98
C SER A 19 -28.51 15.35 -13.25
N PHE A 20 -28.85 14.78 -14.39
CA PHE A 20 -28.86 15.54 -15.67
C PHE A 20 -30.10 16.40 -15.84
N ILE A 21 -30.80 16.76 -14.78
CA ILE A 21 -32.00 17.55 -14.79
C ILE A 21 -31.67 19.03 -14.87
N SER A 22 -32.18 19.70 -15.91
CA SER A 22 -32.20 21.16 -15.97
C SER A 22 -33.44 21.75 -15.30
N ALA A 23 -33.49 23.08 -15.15
CA ALA A 23 -34.62 23.77 -14.56
C ALA A 23 -35.94 23.39 -15.27
N PRO A 24 -37.07 23.29 -14.54
CA PRO A 24 -38.37 22.98 -15.14
C PRO A 24 -38.77 24.04 -16.18
N LEU A 25 -39.31 23.58 -17.29
CA LEU A 25 -39.93 24.43 -18.27
C LEU A 25 -41.29 25.00 -17.75
N PRO A 26 -41.78 26.10 -18.29
CA PRO A 26 -43.12 26.63 -17.93
C PRO A 26 -44.26 25.61 -18.09
N SER A 27 -44.06 24.60 -18.90
CA SER A 27 -45.00 23.47 -19.09
C SER A 27 -44.98 22.44 -17.96
N GLY A 28 -44.14 22.60 -16.93
CA GLY A 28 -43.93 21.60 -15.88
C GLY A 28 -43.05 20.41 -16.28
N LYS A 29 -42.60 20.35 -17.55
CA LYS A 29 -41.65 19.32 -18.00
C LYS A 29 -40.22 19.72 -17.62
N VAL A 30 -39.39 18.72 -17.33
CA VAL A 30 -37.94 18.89 -17.10
C VAL A 30 -37.17 18.39 -18.32
N LEU A 31 -36.14 19.11 -18.69
CA LEU A 31 -35.17 18.65 -19.67
C LEU A 31 -34.11 17.81 -18.95
N MET A 32 -33.80 16.66 -19.50
CA MET A 32 -32.63 15.89 -19.12
C MET A 32 -31.60 16.05 -20.24
N SER A 33 -30.56 16.80 -20.00
CA SER A 33 -29.49 16.99 -20.97
C SER A 33 -28.13 16.68 -20.31
N PHE A 34 -27.33 15.97 -21.05
CA PHE A 34 -25.93 15.71 -20.68
C PHE A 34 -25.05 16.38 -21.73
N SER A 35 -24.17 17.28 -21.26
CA SER A 35 -23.13 17.86 -22.09
C SER A 35 -21.79 17.79 -21.40
N GLY A 36 -20.71 17.60 -22.17
CA GLY A 36 -19.35 17.62 -21.62
C GLY A 36 -18.97 18.92 -20.92
N LYS A 37 -19.70 20.01 -21.19
CA LYS A 37 -19.49 21.29 -20.49
C LYS A 37 -19.81 21.22 -18.99
N GLU A 38 -20.73 20.37 -18.58
CA GLU A 38 -21.06 20.17 -17.16
C GLU A 38 -19.94 19.43 -16.42
N LEU A 39 -19.19 18.59 -17.12
CA LEU A 39 -18.16 17.75 -16.55
C LEU A 39 -16.82 18.47 -16.37
N ILE A 40 -16.52 19.45 -17.24
CA ILE A 40 -15.23 20.17 -17.24
C ILE A 40 -15.28 21.49 -16.49
N LYS A 41 -16.44 21.89 -15.96
CA LYS A 41 -16.50 23.05 -15.08
C LYS A 41 -15.80 22.74 -13.76
N GLY A 42 -14.81 23.56 -13.43
CA GLY A 42 -14.35 23.66 -12.05
C GLY A 42 -15.50 24.16 -11.18
N GLU A 43 -16.10 23.28 -10.40
CA GLU A 43 -17.18 23.68 -9.50
C GLU A 43 -16.63 24.03 -8.11
N PRO A 44 -17.10 25.13 -7.51
CA PRO A 44 -16.86 25.37 -6.09
C PRO A 44 -17.58 24.26 -5.32
N ASP A 45 -16.82 23.43 -4.62
CA ASP A 45 -17.38 22.30 -3.87
C ASP A 45 -17.32 22.51 -2.37
N ALA A 46 -18.21 21.78 -1.70
CA ALA A 46 -18.33 21.83 -0.25
C ALA A 46 -17.09 21.12 0.38
N SER A 47 -16.72 21.52 1.14
CA SER A 47 -15.88 21.94 2.17
C SER A 47 -15.74 21.09 3.44
N SER A 48 -16.34 19.90 3.52
CA SER A 48 -16.28 19.04 4.72
C SER A 48 -15.05 18.14 4.80
N PHE A 49 -14.21 18.14 3.78
CA PHE A 49 -13.01 17.31 3.78
C PHE A 49 -11.90 17.89 4.65
N PRO A 50 -11.10 17.05 5.32
CA PRO A 50 -9.93 17.46 6.05
C PRO A 50 -9.01 18.33 5.18
N SER A 51 -8.57 19.46 5.70
CA SER A 51 -7.73 20.42 4.99
C SER A 51 -6.46 20.79 5.75
N GLY A 52 -6.26 20.27 6.99
CA GLY A 52 -5.08 20.55 7.79
C GLY A 52 -4.77 22.04 7.93
N GLY A 53 -5.79 22.87 8.12
CA GLY A 53 -5.62 24.33 8.25
C GLY A 53 -5.51 25.10 6.94
N LEU A 54 -5.45 24.44 5.76
CA LEU A 54 -5.40 25.12 4.45
C LEU A 54 -6.68 25.89 4.12
N ARG A 55 -7.76 25.65 4.83
CA ARG A 55 -9.02 26.37 4.70
C ARG A 55 -9.56 26.78 6.06
N ALA A 56 -9.83 28.06 6.20
CA ALA A 56 -10.68 28.54 7.27
C ALA A 56 -12.14 28.15 6.97
N THR A 57 -12.94 27.88 8.02
CA THR A 57 -14.33 27.43 7.91
C THR A 57 -15.25 28.37 7.14
N PHE A 58 -14.92 29.67 7.07
CA PHE A 58 -15.67 30.67 6.33
C PHE A 58 -15.19 30.87 4.88
N GLU A 59 -13.99 30.43 4.53
CA GLU A 59 -13.43 30.44 3.17
C GLU A 59 -13.67 29.09 2.47
N ALA A 60 -14.74 28.47 2.73
CA ALA A 60 -14.95 27.04 2.76
C ALA A 60 -15.08 26.35 1.39
N ARG A 61 -14.74 26.96 0.27
CA ARG A 61 -14.92 26.34 -1.04
C ARG A 61 -13.59 25.98 -1.67
N GLY A 62 -13.40 24.68 -1.97
CA GLY A 62 -12.41 24.22 -2.91
C GLY A 62 -13.03 24.08 -4.31
N TYR A 63 -12.22 23.66 -5.25
CA TYR A 63 -12.62 23.41 -6.63
C TYR A 63 -12.39 21.94 -6.96
N THR A 64 -13.28 21.41 -7.80
CA THR A 64 -13.09 20.11 -8.43
C THR A 64 -12.72 20.28 -9.90
N ALA A 65 -11.83 19.45 -10.41
CA ALA A 65 -11.45 19.40 -11.81
C ALA A 65 -11.44 17.96 -12.30
N TRP A 66 -12.03 17.71 -13.45
CA TRP A 66 -12.01 16.39 -14.06
C TRP A 66 -10.59 15.99 -14.46
N ASP A 67 -10.18 14.77 -14.07
CA ASP A 67 -8.96 14.16 -14.55
C ASP A 67 -9.22 13.44 -15.88
N CYS A 68 -8.83 14.06 -16.97
CA CYS A 68 -8.97 13.49 -18.31
C CYS A 68 -7.94 12.39 -18.64
N THR A 69 -6.97 12.14 -17.75
CA THR A 69 -5.96 11.07 -17.90
C THR A 69 -6.43 9.73 -17.32
N SER A 70 -7.56 9.71 -16.60
CA SER A 70 -8.16 8.52 -16.05
C SER A 70 -9.54 8.27 -16.65
N PRO A 71 -9.89 7.03 -17.08
CA PRO A 71 -11.17 6.78 -17.71
C PRO A 71 -12.33 6.92 -16.74
N ALA A 72 -13.40 7.60 -17.16
CA ALA A 72 -14.67 7.54 -16.47
C ALA A 72 -15.29 6.13 -16.62
N PHE A 73 -16.01 5.69 -15.61
CA PHE A 73 -16.61 4.35 -15.59
C PHE A 73 -18.06 4.37 -15.13
N VAL A 74 -18.83 3.35 -15.53
CA VAL A 74 -20.24 3.25 -15.14
C VAL A 74 -20.40 2.17 -14.07
N ARG A 75 -20.80 2.60 -12.88
CA ARG A 75 -21.19 1.70 -11.81
C ARG A 75 -22.69 1.44 -11.83
N LYS A 76 -23.08 0.19 -11.67
CA LYS A 76 -24.48 -0.23 -11.49
C LYS A 76 -24.70 -0.73 -10.07
N ASP A 77 -25.76 -0.28 -9.45
CA ASP A 77 -26.20 -0.74 -8.13
C ASP A 77 -27.74 -0.80 -8.07
N ALA A 78 -28.29 -1.03 -6.87
CA ALA A 78 -29.73 -1.15 -6.66
C ALA A 78 -30.54 0.10 -7.03
N VAL A 79 -29.89 1.28 -7.06
CA VAL A 79 -30.54 2.56 -7.40
C VAL A 79 -30.38 2.94 -8.89
N GLY A 80 -29.60 2.17 -9.65
CA GLY A 80 -29.45 2.38 -11.09
C GLY A 80 -28.01 2.45 -11.57
N ALA A 81 -27.79 3.17 -12.68
CA ALA A 81 -26.48 3.37 -13.28
C ALA A 81 -25.95 4.78 -12.96
N ILE A 82 -24.71 4.85 -12.50
CA ILE A 82 -24.02 6.07 -12.13
C ILE A 82 -22.75 6.19 -12.96
N LEU A 83 -22.59 7.29 -13.69
CA LEU A 83 -21.35 7.64 -14.37
C LEU A 83 -20.39 8.24 -13.34
N CYS A 84 -19.31 7.53 -13.04
CA CYS A 84 -18.26 7.97 -12.14
C CYS A 84 -17.15 8.65 -12.94
N ILE A 85 -16.82 9.89 -12.57
CA ILE A 85 -15.83 10.70 -13.27
C ILE A 85 -14.68 10.97 -12.30
N PRO A 86 -13.46 10.45 -12.55
CA PRO A 86 -12.29 10.74 -11.73
C PRO A 86 -12.02 12.26 -11.69
N THR A 87 -11.89 12.79 -10.49
CA THR A 87 -11.87 14.22 -10.27
C THR A 87 -10.76 14.58 -9.26
N ALA A 88 -10.00 15.61 -9.56
CA ALA A 88 -9.06 16.25 -8.65
C ALA A 88 -9.78 17.28 -7.77
N PHE A 89 -9.26 17.53 -6.57
CA PHE A 89 -9.82 18.48 -5.62
C PHE A 89 -8.74 19.38 -5.04
N CYS A 90 -8.93 20.69 -5.13
CA CYS A 90 -8.00 21.67 -4.60
C CYS A 90 -8.71 22.73 -3.73
N SER A 91 -7.91 23.44 -2.92
CA SER A 91 -8.37 24.58 -2.14
C SER A 91 -8.72 25.78 -3.04
N TYR A 92 -9.29 26.82 -2.46
CA TYR A 92 -9.54 28.09 -3.16
C TYR A 92 -8.26 28.73 -3.71
N THR A 93 -7.15 28.54 -3.04
CA THR A 93 -5.82 29.08 -3.40
C THR A 93 -4.99 28.12 -4.26
N GLY A 94 -5.52 26.93 -4.56
CA GLY A 94 -4.94 25.98 -5.50
C GLY A 94 -4.13 24.83 -4.89
N GLU A 95 -4.03 24.76 -3.55
CA GLU A 95 -3.36 23.64 -2.89
C GLU A 95 -4.14 22.35 -3.09
N ALA A 96 -3.45 21.25 -3.34
CA ALA A 96 -4.04 19.93 -3.51
C ALA A 96 -4.58 19.40 -2.17
N LEU A 97 -5.88 19.10 -2.14
CA LEU A 97 -6.60 18.51 -1.00
C LEU A 97 -6.98 17.04 -1.26
N ASP A 98 -6.36 16.44 -2.26
CA ASP A 98 -6.56 15.07 -2.70
C ASP A 98 -5.24 14.32 -2.81
N GLU A 99 -5.33 13.02 -3.11
CA GLU A 99 -4.18 12.15 -3.37
C GLU A 99 -3.78 12.11 -4.86
N LYS A 100 -4.70 12.49 -5.75
CA LYS A 100 -4.50 12.38 -7.20
C LYS A 100 -3.57 13.46 -7.75
N THR A 101 -3.76 14.70 -7.36
CA THR A 101 -2.96 15.82 -7.86
C THR A 101 -1.46 15.67 -7.59
N PRO A 102 -1.01 15.33 -6.37
CA PRO A 102 0.40 15.06 -6.13
C PRO A 102 0.93 13.86 -6.92
N LEU A 103 0.11 12.82 -7.10
CA LEU A 103 0.49 11.66 -7.91
C LEU A 103 0.79 12.07 -9.35
N LEU A 104 -0.08 12.83 -9.99
CA LEU A 104 0.10 13.31 -11.35
C LEU A 104 1.35 14.20 -11.46
N ARG A 105 1.56 15.13 -10.50
CA ARG A 105 2.77 15.97 -10.43
C ARG A 105 4.05 15.12 -10.32
N SER A 106 4.05 14.08 -9.49
CA SER A 106 5.19 13.16 -9.34
C SER A 106 5.47 12.34 -10.60
N MET A 107 4.41 11.95 -11.33
CA MET A 107 4.54 11.26 -12.61
C MET A 107 5.16 12.16 -13.70
N GLU A 108 4.82 13.46 -13.70
CA GLU A 108 5.46 14.43 -14.59
C GLU A 108 6.93 14.62 -14.22
N ALA A 109 7.27 14.71 -12.94
CA ALA A 109 8.64 14.83 -12.47
C ALA A 109 9.53 13.66 -12.93
N ILE A 110 9.10 12.42 -12.66
CA ILE A 110 9.87 11.24 -13.06
C ILE A 110 9.93 11.09 -14.59
N ASN A 111 8.85 11.41 -15.31
CA ASN A 111 8.86 11.42 -16.77
C ASN A 111 9.94 12.34 -17.32
N LYS A 112 9.99 13.59 -16.85
CA LYS A 112 10.93 14.60 -17.30
C LYS A 112 12.38 14.16 -17.11
N GLU A 113 12.72 13.72 -15.91
CA GLU A 113 14.11 13.36 -15.60
C GLU A 113 14.51 12.01 -16.21
N SER A 114 13.57 11.06 -16.35
CA SER A 114 13.83 9.80 -17.08
C SER A 114 14.09 10.03 -18.56
N ILE A 115 13.33 10.88 -19.23
CA ILE A 115 13.57 11.24 -20.65
C ILE A 115 14.93 11.93 -20.79
N ARG A 116 15.28 12.83 -19.87
CA ARG A 116 16.58 13.49 -19.83
C ARG A 116 17.70 12.45 -19.73
N LEU A 117 17.60 11.49 -18.82
CA LEU A 117 18.55 10.40 -18.67
C LEU A 117 18.66 9.55 -19.96
N LEU A 118 17.54 9.13 -20.54
CA LEU A 118 17.51 8.32 -21.75
C LEU A 118 18.17 9.03 -22.95
N ARG A 119 18.04 10.36 -23.04
CA ARG A 119 18.72 11.15 -24.08
C ARG A 119 20.24 11.07 -23.99
N LEU A 120 20.80 11.02 -22.80
CA LEU A 120 22.25 10.86 -22.59
C LEU A 120 22.75 9.51 -23.07
N PHE A 121 21.94 8.46 -23.01
CA PHE A 121 22.21 7.14 -23.58
C PHE A 121 21.88 7.02 -25.09
N GLY A 122 21.56 8.14 -25.74
CA GLY A 122 21.30 8.15 -27.20
C GLY A 122 19.89 7.71 -27.61
N ASN A 123 18.99 7.47 -26.67
CA ASN A 123 17.58 7.20 -26.98
C ASN A 123 16.90 8.48 -27.52
N THR A 124 16.53 8.47 -28.79
CA THR A 124 15.84 9.58 -29.47
C THR A 124 14.39 9.28 -29.82
N THR A 125 13.92 8.05 -29.62
CA THR A 125 12.60 7.57 -30.02
C THR A 125 11.54 7.78 -28.94
N SER A 126 11.85 7.44 -27.70
CA SER A 126 10.90 7.54 -26.59
C SER A 126 10.52 9.00 -26.32
N LYS A 127 9.24 9.27 -26.15
CA LYS A 127 8.67 10.61 -25.91
C LYS A 127 8.16 10.80 -24.50
N LYS A 128 7.79 9.70 -23.85
CA LYS A 128 7.22 9.68 -22.51
C LYS A 128 7.76 8.48 -21.74
N VAL A 129 8.00 8.68 -20.46
CA VAL A 129 8.25 7.60 -19.49
C VAL A 129 7.13 7.63 -18.45
N THR A 130 6.57 6.48 -18.14
CA THR A 130 5.45 6.37 -17.22
C THR A 130 5.76 5.34 -16.14
N PRO A 131 5.59 5.69 -14.85
CA PRO A 131 5.61 4.69 -13.79
C PRO A 131 4.40 3.78 -13.91
N SER A 132 4.61 2.49 -13.80
CA SER A 132 3.59 1.46 -13.80
C SER A 132 3.53 0.77 -12.44
N VAL A 133 2.32 0.39 -12.01
CA VAL A 133 2.08 -0.19 -10.69
C VAL A 133 1.14 -1.37 -10.79
N GLY A 134 1.48 -2.46 -10.07
CA GLY A 134 0.63 -3.61 -9.86
C GLY A 134 0.49 -3.89 -8.36
N PRO A 135 -0.54 -3.40 -7.68
CA PRO A 135 -0.73 -3.65 -6.26
C PRO A 135 -1.38 -5.02 -6.04
N GLU A 136 -0.86 -5.79 -5.10
CA GLU A 136 -1.43 -7.06 -4.64
C GLU A 136 -2.28 -6.78 -3.40
N GLN A 137 -3.61 -6.89 -3.52
CA GLN A 137 -4.54 -6.53 -2.45
C GLN A 137 -4.86 -7.73 -1.56
N GLU A 138 -4.30 -7.76 -0.37
CA GLU A 138 -4.69 -8.72 0.67
C GLU A 138 -5.92 -8.25 1.45
N TYR A 139 -6.73 -9.19 1.94
CA TYR A 139 -7.94 -8.92 2.69
C TYR A 139 -8.41 -10.15 3.49
N PHE A 140 -9.24 -9.91 4.53
CA PHE A 140 -9.90 -10.97 5.26
C PHE A 140 -11.39 -11.02 4.94
N LEU A 141 -11.95 -12.24 4.93
CA LEU A 141 -13.39 -12.48 4.81
C LEU A 141 -13.91 -13.12 6.09
N VAL A 142 -14.93 -12.51 6.69
CA VAL A 142 -15.59 -13.05 7.88
C VAL A 142 -17.09 -13.18 7.64
N ASP A 143 -17.74 -14.13 8.33
CA ASP A 143 -19.19 -14.26 8.26
C ASP A 143 -19.88 -13.01 8.79
N ALA A 144 -20.84 -12.46 8.03
CA ALA A 144 -21.50 -11.21 8.35
C ALA A 144 -22.27 -11.28 9.68
N LYS A 145 -22.88 -12.44 10.03
CA LYS A 145 -23.60 -12.61 11.29
C LYS A 145 -22.65 -12.59 12.49
N LYS A 146 -21.46 -13.17 12.34
CA LYS A 146 -20.40 -13.13 13.38
C LYS A 146 -19.82 -11.74 13.53
N PHE A 147 -19.55 -11.06 12.42
CA PHE A 147 -19.09 -9.67 12.42
C PHE A 147 -20.03 -8.73 13.19
N LEU A 148 -21.35 -8.85 12.97
CA LEU A 148 -22.36 -8.02 13.65
C LEU A 148 -22.44 -8.25 15.17
N GLN A 149 -21.87 -9.34 15.68
CA GLN A 149 -21.77 -9.63 17.12
C GLN A 149 -20.54 -8.98 17.77
N ARG A 150 -19.61 -8.42 16.96
CA ARG A 150 -18.32 -7.91 17.39
C ARG A 150 -18.23 -6.40 17.19
N LYS A 151 -18.49 -5.65 18.27
CA LYS A 151 -18.43 -4.18 18.26
C LYS A 151 -17.03 -3.65 17.91
N ASP A 152 -15.98 -4.32 18.35
CA ASP A 152 -14.61 -3.98 18.03
C ASP A 152 -14.37 -4.05 16.51
N LEU A 153 -14.74 -5.13 15.84
CA LEU A 153 -14.64 -5.23 14.38
C LEU A 153 -15.47 -4.16 13.65
N ILE A 154 -16.66 -3.83 14.17
CA ILE A 154 -17.54 -2.82 13.56
C ILE A 154 -16.92 -1.42 13.64
N TYR A 155 -16.40 -1.03 14.81
CA TYR A 155 -15.93 0.33 15.04
C TYR A 155 -14.47 0.55 14.67
N THR A 156 -13.61 -0.48 14.81
CA THR A 156 -12.17 -0.33 14.65
C THR A 156 -11.58 -1.16 13.51
N GLY A 157 -12.33 -2.12 12.96
CA GLY A 157 -11.85 -3.04 11.92
C GLY A 157 -10.97 -4.17 12.45
N ARG A 158 -10.64 -4.18 13.76
CA ARG A 158 -9.83 -5.22 14.41
C ARG A 158 -10.42 -5.70 15.72
N THR A 159 -10.02 -6.90 16.15
CA THR A 159 -10.39 -7.42 17.47
C THR A 159 -9.58 -6.71 18.55
N LEU A 160 -10.28 -6.22 19.60
CA LEU A 160 -9.67 -5.60 20.79
C LEU A 160 -9.65 -6.57 21.97
N PHE A 161 -10.58 -7.52 21.99
CA PHE A 161 -10.69 -8.58 22.98
C PHE A 161 -10.94 -9.93 22.31
N GLY A 162 -10.50 -10.99 22.94
CA GLY A 162 -10.76 -12.34 22.50
C GLY A 162 -9.64 -13.31 22.93
N ALA A 163 -9.97 -14.59 22.93
CA ALA A 163 -8.98 -15.65 23.11
C ALA A 163 -8.48 -16.13 21.75
N MET A 164 -7.23 -16.52 21.70
CA MET A 164 -6.68 -17.20 20.54
C MET A 164 -7.40 -18.53 20.33
N PRO A 165 -7.72 -18.91 19.10
CA PRO A 165 -8.22 -20.24 18.81
C PRO A 165 -7.12 -21.28 19.09
N PRO A 166 -7.49 -22.55 19.34
CA PRO A 166 -6.51 -23.62 19.59
C PRO A 166 -5.62 -23.91 18.36
N LYS A 167 -6.02 -23.46 17.18
CA LYS A 167 -5.26 -23.53 15.94
C LYS A 167 -5.43 -22.21 15.19
N GLY A 168 -4.31 -21.58 14.84
CA GLY A 168 -4.23 -20.39 14.01
C GLY A 168 -3.82 -20.74 12.57
N GLN A 169 -2.61 -20.35 12.18
CA GLN A 169 -2.05 -20.56 10.84
C GLN A 169 -0.95 -21.66 10.82
N GLU A 170 -0.77 -22.37 11.94
CA GLU A 170 0.17 -23.48 12.03
C GLU A 170 -0.15 -24.52 10.96
N LEU A 171 0.86 -25.10 10.34
CA LEU A 171 0.78 -26.07 9.22
C LEU A 171 0.47 -25.45 7.84
N ASP A 172 0.25 -24.14 7.73
CA ASP A 172 -0.02 -23.42 6.47
C ASP A 172 -1.14 -24.04 5.60
N ASP A 173 -2.06 -24.77 6.23
CA ASP A 173 -3.11 -25.54 5.58
C ASP A 173 -4.24 -24.68 4.99
N HIS A 174 -4.25 -23.38 5.26
CA HIS A 174 -5.08 -22.44 4.53
C HIS A 174 -4.42 -22.00 3.22
N TYR A 175 -3.14 -21.61 3.26
CA TYR A 175 -2.40 -21.19 2.08
C TYR A 175 -2.29 -22.30 1.02
N PHE A 176 -1.92 -23.51 1.43
CA PHE A 176 -1.83 -24.70 0.57
C PHE A 176 -3.15 -25.45 0.41
N GLY A 177 -4.23 -24.96 0.99
CA GLY A 177 -5.55 -25.58 0.94
C GLY A 177 -6.37 -25.15 -0.29
N THR A 178 -7.48 -25.86 -0.48
CA THR A 178 -8.43 -25.52 -1.53
C THR A 178 -9.28 -24.30 -1.12
N ILE A 179 -9.63 -23.46 -2.09
CA ILE A 179 -10.57 -22.34 -1.88
C ILE A 179 -11.96 -22.92 -1.62
N ARG A 180 -12.56 -22.58 -0.49
CA ARG A 180 -13.91 -23.03 -0.12
C ARG A 180 -14.94 -22.51 -1.11
N GLN A 181 -15.96 -23.31 -1.44
CA GLN A 181 -16.95 -22.99 -2.46
C GLN A 181 -17.62 -21.61 -2.26
N ARG A 182 -17.99 -21.24 -1.04
CA ARG A 182 -18.56 -19.91 -0.74
C ARG A 182 -17.59 -18.77 -1.10
N VAL A 183 -16.32 -18.95 -0.82
CA VAL A 183 -15.26 -18.00 -1.14
C VAL A 183 -14.99 -17.96 -2.64
N ALA A 184 -14.94 -19.12 -3.30
CA ALA A 184 -14.77 -19.20 -4.74
C ALA A 184 -15.91 -18.50 -5.50
N SER A 185 -17.16 -18.65 -5.04
CA SER A 185 -18.31 -17.91 -5.62
C SER A 185 -18.16 -16.41 -5.44
N TYR A 186 -17.74 -15.96 -4.26
CA TYR A 186 -17.45 -14.57 -3.98
C TYR A 186 -16.34 -14.03 -4.91
N MET A 187 -15.21 -14.74 -5.01
CA MET A 187 -14.08 -14.36 -5.86
C MET A 187 -14.47 -14.24 -7.32
N LYS A 188 -15.31 -15.17 -7.81
CA LYS A 188 -15.84 -15.12 -9.18
C LYS A 188 -16.65 -13.84 -9.41
N ASP A 189 -17.58 -13.52 -8.53
CA ASP A 189 -18.44 -12.35 -8.68
C ASP A 189 -17.64 -11.05 -8.54
N VAL A 190 -16.62 -11.00 -7.66
CA VAL A 190 -15.67 -9.88 -7.59
C VAL A 190 -14.96 -9.67 -8.93
N ASN A 191 -14.43 -10.74 -9.55
CA ASN A 191 -13.78 -10.64 -10.85
C ASN A 191 -14.72 -10.10 -11.93
N GLU A 192 -15.94 -10.63 -12.01
CA GLU A 192 -16.92 -10.20 -13.01
C GLU A 192 -17.31 -8.72 -12.85
N GLU A 193 -17.49 -8.25 -11.61
CA GLU A 193 -17.77 -6.83 -11.35
C GLU A 193 -16.57 -5.95 -11.69
N LEU A 194 -15.36 -6.35 -11.35
CA LEU A 194 -14.14 -5.60 -11.66
C LEU A 194 -13.88 -5.53 -13.17
N TRP A 195 -14.05 -6.63 -13.91
CA TRP A 195 -13.90 -6.64 -15.36
C TRP A 195 -14.90 -5.71 -16.06
N LYS A 196 -16.15 -5.64 -15.58
CA LYS A 196 -17.16 -4.68 -16.07
C LYS A 196 -16.76 -3.23 -15.85
N LEU A 197 -15.94 -2.96 -14.83
CA LEU A 197 -15.40 -1.63 -14.50
C LEU A 197 -14.05 -1.32 -15.18
N GLY A 198 -13.54 -2.25 -16.01
CA GLY A 198 -12.26 -2.10 -16.71
C GLY A 198 -11.04 -2.45 -15.87
N VAL A 199 -11.22 -3.01 -14.67
CA VAL A 199 -10.13 -3.46 -13.79
C VAL A 199 -9.76 -4.89 -14.14
N ALA A 200 -8.54 -5.11 -14.61
CA ALA A 200 -8.04 -6.43 -15.02
C ALA A 200 -7.59 -7.29 -13.83
N ALA A 201 -8.52 -7.64 -12.94
CA ALA A 201 -8.28 -8.61 -11.88
C ALA A 201 -7.91 -9.97 -12.48
N LYS A 202 -6.77 -10.52 -12.06
CA LYS A 202 -6.18 -11.73 -12.68
C LYS A 202 -6.04 -12.89 -11.72
N THR A 203 -5.44 -12.67 -10.56
CA THR A 203 -5.09 -13.73 -9.62
C THR A 203 -5.84 -13.56 -8.32
N GLN A 204 -6.43 -14.63 -7.82
CA GLN A 204 -6.99 -14.71 -6.48
C GLN A 204 -6.62 -16.05 -5.85
N HIS A 205 -6.19 -16.02 -4.59
CA HIS A 205 -5.81 -17.21 -3.84
C HIS A 205 -5.99 -17.01 -2.32
N ASN A 206 -5.81 -18.09 -1.56
CA ASN A 206 -5.74 -18.04 -0.11
C ASN A 206 -4.39 -17.53 0.35
N GLU A 207 -4.39 -16.72 1.40
CA GLU A 207 -3.21 -16.30 2.13
C GLU A 207 -2.97 -17.16 3.39
N VAL A 208 -1.86 -16.90 4.10
CA VAL A 208 -1.39 -17.75 5.20
C VAL A 208 -2.36 -17.74 6.39
N ALA A 209 -2.88 -16.56 6.77
CA ALA A 209 -3.80 -16.48 7.89
C ALA A 209 -5.17 -17.09 7.56
N PRO A 210 -5.85 -17.73 8.53
CA PRO A 210 -7.21 -18.23 8.33
C PRO A 210 -8.16 -17.13 7.85
N ALA A 211 -8.90 -17.40 6.77
CA ALA A 211 -9.83 -16.49 6.13
C ALA A 211 -9.18 -15.25 5.47
N GLN A 212 -7.89 -15.27 5.25
CA GLN A 212 -7.16 -14.26 4.49
C GLN A 212 -7.04 -14.70 3.02
N HIS A 213 -7.16 -13.73 2.12
CA HIS A 213 -7.11 -13.92 0.68
C HIS A 213 -6.39 -12.75 0.01
N GLU A 214 -5.97 -12.94 -1.23
CA GLU A 214 -5.34 -11.93 -2.04
C GLU A 214 -5.99 -11.80 -3.42
N LEU A 215 -6.00 -10.60 -3.96
CA LEU A 215 -6.35 -10.29 -5.33
C LEU A 215 -5.24 -9.45 -5.97
N ALA A 216 -4.67 -9.93 -7.07
CA ALA A 216 -3.68 -9.23 -7.86
C ALA A 216 -4.23 -8.86 -9.25
N PRO A 217 -4.32 -7.56 -9.59
CA PRO A 217 -4.65 -7.10 -10.94
C PRO A 217 -3.41 -7.15 -11.84
N ILE A 218 -3.63 -7.06 -13.16
CA ILE A 218 -2.57 -6.72 -14.09
C ILE A 218 -2.14 -5.27 -13.81
N TYR A 219 -0.83 -5.01 -13.84
CA TYR A 219 -0.27 -3.68 -13.64
C TYR A 219 -0.78 -2.67 -14.70
N ALA A 220 -0.86 -1.41 -14.31
CA ALA A 220 -1.25 -0.30 -15.16
C ALA A 220 -0.39 0.94 -14.89
N GLU A 221 -0.54 1.98 -15.69
CA GLU A 221 -0.01 3.31 -15.38
C GLU A 221 -0.39 3.72 -13.96
N ALA A 222 0.52 4.32 -13.20
CA ALA A 222 0.35 4.54 -11.76
C ALA A 222 -0.95 5.28 -11.41
N ASN A 223 -1.35 6.31 -12.17
CA ASN A 223 -2.61 7.02 -11.94
C ASN A 223 -3.82 6.10 -12.08
N ILE A 224 -3.86 5.27 -13.13
CA ILE A 224 -4.93 4.30 -13.37
C ILE A 224 -4.92 3.20 -12.32
N ALA A 225 -3.74 2.70 -11.97
CA ALA A 225 -3.59 1.65 -10.94
C ALA A 225 -4.09 2.10 -9.57
N VAL A 226 -3.87 3.36 -9.20
CA VAL A 226 -4.38 3.96 -7.95
C VAL A 226 -5.90 4.01 -7.97
N ASP A 227 -6.52 4.48 -9.06
CA ASP A 227 -7.98 4.48 -9.20
C ASP A 227 -8.54 3.05 -9.18
N HIS A 228 -7.92 2.12 -9.90
CA HIS A 228 -8.30 0.71 -9.91
C HIS A 228 -8.23 0.09 -8.51
N ASN A 229 -7.21 0.40 -7.71
CA ASN A 229 -7.09 -0.13 -6.36
C ASN A 229 -8.23 0.38 -5.46
N GLN A 230 -8.65 1.64 -5.58
CA GLN A 230 -9.81 2.16 -4.85
C GLN A 230 -11.10 1.44 -5.28
N ILE A 231 -11.27 1.18 -6.58
CA ILE A 231 -12.40 0.41 -7.11
C ILE A 231 -12.37 -1.03 -6.59
N ILE A 232 -11.20 -1.67 -6.56
CA ILE A 232 -11.02 -3.02 -6.00
C ILE A 232 -11.48 -3.05 -4.54
N MET A 233 -10.97 -2.17 -3.68
CA MET A 233 -11.33 -2.12 -2.27
C MET A 233 -12.85 -1.93 -2.05
N LYS A 234 -13.48 -1.08 -2.85
CA LYS A 234 -14.94 -0.86 -2.81
C LYS A 234 -15.72 -2.08 -3.27
N THR A 235 -15.28 -2.72 -4.36
CA THR A 235 -15.92 -3.91 -4.93
C THR A 235 -15.81 -5.12 -3.99
N LEU A 236 -14.64 -5.36 -3.41
CA LEU A 236 -14.44 -6.41 -2.40
C LEU A 236 -15.44 -6.29 -1.25
N LYS A 237 -15.63 -5.08 -0.71
CA LYS A 237 -16.60 -4.83 0.38
C LYS A 237 -18.05 -5.00 -0.06
N LYS A 238 -18.41 -4.51 -1.27
CA LYS A 238 -19.77 -4.59 -1.81
C LYS A 238 -20.17 -6.05 -2.02
N VAL A 239 -19.39 -6.80 -2.80
CA VAL A 239 -19.70 -8.19 -3.16
C VAL A 239 -19.67 -9.10 -1.92
N ALA A 240 -18.81 -8.82 -0.92
CA ALA A 240 -18.82 -9.57 0.35
C ALA A 240 -20.20 -9.49 1.02
N CYS A 241 -20.83 -8.32 1.04
CA CYS A 241 -22.17 -8.18 1.62
C CYS A 241 -23.22 -9.02 0.87
N GLU A 242 -23.14 -9.13 -0.45
CA GLU A 242 -24.04 -9.92 -1.30
C GLU A 242 -23.91 -11.43 -0.99
N HIS A 243 -22.72 -11.89 -0.57
CA HIS A 243 -22.45 -13.27 -0.15
C HIS A 243 -22.65 -13.55 1.35
N GLY A 244 -23.22 -12.60 2.11
CA GLY A 244 -23.35 -12.72 3.56
C GLY A 244 -22.01 -12.75 4.30
N LEU A 245 -21.00 -12.12 3.72
CA LEU A 245 -19.67 -11.95 4.26
C LEU A 245 -19.39 -10.47 4.56
N LYS A 246 -18.32 -10.21 5.30
CA LYS A 246 -17.69 -8.89 5.45
C LYS A 246 -16.24 -8.99 5.03
N CYS A 247 -15.81 -8.08 4.17
CA CYS A 247 -14.42 -7.91 3.81
C CYS A 247 -13.77 -6.91 4.78
N LEU A 248 -12.70 -7.34 5.44
CA LEU A 248 -11.90 -6.52 6.33
C LEU A 248 -10.61 -6.14 5.61
N LEU A 249 -10.36 -4.84 5.51
CA LEU A 249 -9.15 -4.27 4.94
C LEU A 249 -8.20 -3.69 6.00
N HIS A 250 -8.52 -3.85 7.28
CA HIS A 250 -7.60 -3.46 8.35
C HIS A 250 -6.32 -4.29 8.24
N GLU A 251 -5.16 -3.66 8.48
CA GLU A 251 -3.84 -4.25 8.32
C GLU A 251 -3.59 -5.43 9.28
N LYS A 252 -4.20 -5.40 10.46
CA LYS A 252 -4.08 -6.46 11.48
C LYS A 252 -5.42 -6.70 12.19
N PRO A 253 -6.41 -7.30 11.51
CA PRO A 253 -7.73 -7.50 12.13
C PRO A 253 -7.70 -8.53 13.26
N PHE A 254 -6.74 -9.43 13.26
CA PHE A 254 -6.57 -10.48 14.26
C PHE A 254 -5.13 -10.56 14.74
N ALA A 255 -4.91 -10.47 16.05
CA ALA A 255 -3.59 -10.63 16.64
C ALA A 255 -3.08 -12.08 16.50
N GLY A 256 -1.76 -12.27 16.44
CA GLY A 256 -1.13 -13.59 16.44
C GLY A 256 -1.12 -14.33 15.09
N VAL A 257 -1.72 -13.79 14.04
CA VAL A 257 -1.68 -14.32 12.67
C VAL A 257 -1.18 -13.24 11.70
N ASN A 258 -0.92 -13.60 10.43
CA ASN A 258 -0.51 -12.63 9.41
C ASN A 258 -1.48 -11.46 9.32
N GLY A 259 -0.95 -10.28 9.05
CA GLY A 259 -1.72 -9.10 8.68
C GLY A 259 -1.88 -8.99 7.16
N SER A 260 -2.61 -7.98 6.72
CA SER A 260 -2.84 -7.70 5.30
C SER A 260 -2.18 -6.41 4.85
N GLY A 261 -1.54 -6.46 3.70
CA GLY A 261 -0.91 -5.32 3.04
C GLY A 261 -1.28 -5.22 1.57
N LYS A 262 -0.51 -4.39 0.87
CA LYS A 262 -0.44 -4.32 -0.58
C LYS A 262 1.02 -4.34 -0.97
N HIS A 263 1.42 -5.35 -1.74
CA HIS A 263 2.74 -5.30 -2.34
C HIS A 263 2.66 -4.41 -3.57
N ASN A 264 3.28 -3.22 -3.48
CA ASN A 264 3.25 -2.23 -4.53
C ASN A 264 4.38 -2.51 -5.52
N ASN A 265 4.08 -3.28 -6.56
CA ASN A 265 5.02 -3.59 -7.63
C ASN A 265 5.16 -2.37 -8.55
N TRP A 266 6.31 -1.70 -8.49
CA TRP A 266 6.59 -0.45 -9.19
C TRP A 266 7.67 -0.62 -10.25
N SER A 267 7.45 -0.06 -11.43
CA SER A 267 8.41 -0.02 -12.54
C SER A 267 8.25 1.26 -13.36
N ILE A 268 9.21 1.56 -14.23
CA ILE A 268 9.18 2.71 -15.13
C ILE A 268 9.40 2.26 -16.57
N THR A 269 8.46 2.63 -17.45
CA THR A 269 8.44 2.14 -18.83
C THR A 269 8.24 3.29 -19.81
N THR A 270 8.93 3.25 -20.93
CA THR A 270 8.78 4.22 -22.01
C THR A 270 7.50 3.97 -22.82
N ASP A 271 7.05 4.97 -23.58
CA ASP A 271 5.89 4.86 -24.47
C ASP A 271 6.09 3.89 -25.65
N ASP A 272 7.35 3.56 -25.99
CA ASP A 272 7.73 2.55 -26.98
C ASP A 272 8.08 1.18 -26.35
N GLY A 273 7.81 0.99 -25.05
CA GLY A 273 7.80 -0.31 -24.38
C GLY A 273 9.11 -0.74 -23.74
N ILE A 274 10.09 0.15 -23.59
CA ILE A 274 11.34 -0.14 -22.89
C ILE A 274 11.12 -0.01 -21.38
N ASN A 275 11.29 -1.11 -20.65
CA ASN A 275 11.31 -1.08 -19.19
C ASN A 275 12.72 -0.71 -18.71
N MET A 276 12.87 0.43 -18.03
CA MET A 276 14.16 0.91 -17.54
C MET A 276 14.72 0.06 -16.38
N LEU A 277 13.90 -0.80 -15.79
CA LEU A 277 14.29 -1.77 -14.75
C LEU A 277 14.52 -3.18 -15.29
N ASP A 278 14.53 -3.36 -16.59
CA ASP A 278 14.89 -4.65 -17.20
C ASP A 278 16.42 -4.78 -17.30
N PRO A 279 17.05 -5.68 -16.51
CA PRO A 279 18.50 -5.89 -16.56
C PRO A 279 18.97 -6.52 -17.87
N GLY A 280 18.07 -7.12 -18.64
CA GLY A 280 18.41 -7.91 -19.82
C GLY A 280 19.05 -9.25 -19.45
N LYS A 281 19.67 -9.89 -20.45
CA LYS A 281 20.33 -11.20 -20.28
C LYS A 281 21.72 -11.10 -19.64
N THR A 282 22.36 -9.97 -19.81
CA THR A 282 23.72 -9.67 -19.30
C THR A 282 23.70 -8.37 -18.48
N PRO A 283 23.15 -8.41 -17.23
CA PRO A 283 23.03 -7.22 -16.38
C PRO A 283 24.34 -6.43 -16.24
N HIS A 284 25.48 -7.11 -16.18
CA HIS A 284 26.80 -6.50 -16.02
C HIS A 284 27.23 -5.63 -17.23
N GLU A 285 26.67 -5.86 -18.41
CA GLU A 285 26.95 -5.07 -19.63
C GLU A 285 25.92 -3.93 -19.82
N ASN A 286 24.79 -3.95 -19.11
CA ASN A 286 23.72 -2.97 -19.27
C ASN A 286 23.97 -1.72 -18.42
N VAL A 287 24.85 -0.84 -18.89
CA VAL A 287 25.27 0.36 -18.16
C VAL A 287 24.11 1.29 -17.84
N GLN A 288 23.12 1.42 -18.73
CA GLN A 288 21.91 2.21 -18.47
C GLN A 288 21.12 1.64 -17.28
N PHE A 289 20.89 0.33 -17.26
CA PHE A 289 20.23 -0.34 -16.14
C PHE A 289 21.02 -0.18 -14.83
N LEU A 290 22.34 -0.36 -14.88
CA LEU A 290 23.21 -0.21 -13.70
C LEU A 290 23.17 1.21 -13.13
N LEU A 291 23.13 2.23 -13.96
CA LEU A 291 22.95 3.62 -13.50
C LEU A 291 21.57 3.82 -12.88
N VAL A 292 20.50 3.33 -13.52
CA VAL A 292 19.14 3.41 -12.98
C VAL A 292 19.06 2.71 -11.62
N LEU A 293 19.66 1.52 -11.49
CA LEU A 293 19.73 0.79 -10.23
C LEU A 293 20.48 1.60 -9.15
N ALA A 294 21.65 2.14 -9.48
CA ALA A 294 22.44 2.96 -8.54
C ALA A 294 21.69 4.23 -8.10
N CYS A 295 20.97 4.88 -9.01
CA CYS A 295 20.11 6.01 -8.68
C CYS A 295 18.96 5.62 -7.72
N ILE A 296 18.34 4.46 -7.92
CA ILE A 296 17.28 3.98 -7.02
C ILE A 296 17.85 3.64 -5.64
N LEU A 297 19.00 3.00 -5.56
CA LEU A 297 19.68 2.74 -4.28
C LEU A 297 19.95 4.03 -3.52
N LYS A 298 20.50 5.05 -4.19
CA LYS A 298 20.70 6.38 -3.64
C LYS A 298 19.39 7.02 -3.17
N ALA A 299 18.38 7.04 -4.03
CA ALA A 299 17.07 7.64 -3.73
C ALA A 299 16.44 7.06 -2.47
N VAL A 300 16.43 5.73 -2.37
CA VAL A 300 15.84 5.01 -1.23
C VAL A 300 16.68 5.17 0.04
N ASP A 301 18.01 5.18 -0.05
CA ASP A 301 18.89 5.38 1.10
C ASP A 301 18.78 6.81 1.67
N VAL A 302 18.80 7.81 0.80
CA VAL A 302 18.70 9.22 1.20
C VAL A 302 17.33 9.54 1.81
N HIS A 303 16.26 8.97 1.25
CA HIS A 303 14.87 9.27 1.61
C HIS A 303 14.15 8.09 2.25
N ALA A 304 14.86 7.22 2.96
CA ALA A 304 14.29 6.06 3.64
C ALA A 304 13.19 6.46 4.66
N ASP A 305 13.34 7.60 5.31
CA ASP A 305 12.38 8.18 6.23
C ASP A 305 11.05 8.55 5.54
N LEU A 306 11.11 9.20 4.38
CA LEU A 306 9.92 9.54 3.58
C LEU A 306 9.24 8.29 3.02
N LEU A 307 10.03 7.32 2.54
CA LEU A 307 9.46 6.07 2.03
C LEU A 307 8.76 5.29 3.14
N ARG A 308 9.35 5.25 4.36
CA ARG A 308 8.69 4.66 5.53
C ARG A 308 7.43 5.43 5.92
N GLU A 309 7.46 6.76 5.87
CA GLU A 309 6.32 7.62 6.17
C GLU A 309 5.15 7.35 5.21
N SER A 310 5.43 7.13 3.92
CA SER A 310 4.41 6.88 2.90
C SER A 310 3.54 5.64 3.16
N ALA A 311 4.00 4.73 4.00
CA ALA A 311 3.27 3.54 4.46
C ALA A 311 2.89 3.62 5.96
N ALA A 312 2.89 4.81 6.55
CA ALA A 312 2.55 5.02 7.95
C ALA A 312 1.04 5.13 8.15
N ASP A 313 0.47 4.15 8.86
CA ASP A 313 -0.94 4.06 9.23
C ASP A 313 -1.06 3.40 10.60
N PRO A 314 -2.08 3.74 11.43
CA PRO A 314 -2.29 3.11 12.74
C PRO A 314 -2.40 1.58 12.68
N GLY A 315 -3.00 1.03 11.63
CA GLY A 315 -3.10 -0.41 11.42
C GLY A 315 -1.76 -1.07 11.11
N ASN A 316 -0.92 -0.38 10.35
CA ASN A 316 0.43 -0.84 10.03
C ASN A 316 1.36 -0.90 11.25
N ASP A 317 1.15 -0.07 12.27
CA ASP A 317 1.88 -0.14 13.53
C ASP A 317 1.69 -1.52 14.23
N HIS A 318 0.55 -2.17 13.98
CA HIS A 318 0.25 -3.52 14.47
C HIS A 318 0.72 -4.64 13.53
N ARG A 319 0.94 -4.34 12.25
CA ARG A 319 1.27 -5.32 11.22
C ARG A 319 2.78 -5.49 11.02
N LEU A 320 3.53 -4.39 10.94
CA LEU A 320 4.95 -4.40 10.54
C LEU A 320 5.83 -5.16 11.53
N GLY A 321 6.85 -5.85 10.99
CA GLY A 321 7.92 -6.50 11.76
C GLY A 321 7.75 -7.99 12.01
N ALA A 322 6.69 -8.63 11.51
CA ALA A 322 6.48 -10.07 11.62
C ALA A 322 5.46 -10.60 10.61
N ASN A 323 5.43 -11.92 10.41
CA ASN A 323 4.38 -12.60 9.63
C ASN A 323 4.22 -12.02 8.21
N GLU A 324 5.28 -12.07 7.42
CA GLU A 324 5.37 -11.57 6.03
C GLU A 324 5.27 -10.05 5.86
N ALA A 325 5.06 -9.28 6.93
CA ALA A 325 5.17 -7.83 6.91
C ALA A 325 6.62 -7.40 7.21
N PRO A 326 7.22 -6.51 6.39
CA PRO A 326 8.61 -6.12 6.57
C PRO A 326 8.84 -5.39 7.90
N PRO A 327 10.08 -5.36 8.41
CA PRO A 327 10.42 -4.54 9.56
C PRO A 327 10.34 -3.05 9.22
N ALA A 328 10.29 -2.20 10.25
CA ALA A 328 10.21 -0.75 10.11
C ALA A 328 11.52 -0.08 9.66
N ILE A 329 12.47 -0.86 9.19
CA ILE A 329 13.76 -0.43 8.63
C ILE A 329 13.71 -0.58 7.12
N ILE A 330 13.85 0.51 6.39
CA ILE A 330 13.94 0.44 4.92
C ILE A 330 15.30 -0.17 4.54
N SER A 331 15.25 -1.21 3.72
CA SER A 331 16.41 -1.84 3.09
C SER A 331 16.02 -2.38 1.71
N ILE A 332 17.00 -2.63 0.87
CA ILE A 332 16.79 -3.11 -0.50
C ILE A 332 17.36 -4.52 -0.63
N PHE A 333 16.51 -5.43 -1.12
CA PHE A 333 16.91 -6.76 -1.56
C PHE A 333 17.16 -6.77 -3.07
N LEU A 334 18.33 -7.23 -3.49
CA LEU A 334 18.72 -7.29 -4.91
C LEU A 334 18.68 -8.72 -5.48
N GLY A 335 18.80 -9.74 -4.64
CA GLY A 335 19.02 -11.12 -5.06
C GLY A 335 20.48 -11.42 -5.41
N GLU A 336 20.82 -12.71 -5.56
CA GLU A 336 22.20 -13.17 -5.73
C GLU A 336 22.88 -12.60 -6.98
N GLN A 337 22.15 -12.54 -8.10
CA GLN A 337 22.73 -12.09 -9.39
C GLN A 337 23.16 -10.62 -9.36
N LEU A 338 22.28 -9.72 -8.93
CA LEU A 338 22.60 -8.30 -8.88
C LEU A 338 23.54 -7.96 -7.73
N GLN A 339 23.48 -8.70 -6.63
CA GLN A 339 24.44 -8.56 -5.53
C GLN A 339 25.86 -8.84 -6.03
N ASP A 340 26.08 -9.93 -6.78
CA ASP A 340 27.36 -10.28 -7.36
C ASP A 340 27.86 -9.18 -8.31
N VAL A 341 27.02 -8.66 -9.19
CA VAL A 341 27.38 -7.55 -10.09
C VAL A 341 27.78 -6.29 -9.30
N VAL A 342 27.03 -5.94 -8.27
CA VAL A 342 27.34 -4.78 -7.41
C VAL A 342 28.67 -4.98 -6.68
N GLU A 343 28.95 -6.17 -6.16
CA GLU A 343 30.21 -6.49 -5.48
C GLU A 343 31.42 -6.41 -6.43
N GLN A 344 31.27 -6.85 -7.69
CA GLN A 344 32.30 -6.67 -8.71
C GLN A 344 32.56 -5.18 -8.97
N LEU A 345 31.52 -4.37 -9.17
CA LEU A 345 31.64 -2.92 -9.39
C LEU A 345 32.30 -2.21 -8.21
N LEU A 346 31.94 -2.57 -6.98
CA LEU A 346 32.54 -2.00 -5.77
C LEU A 346 34.03 -2.37 -5.63
N SER A 347 34.40 -3.62 -5.91
CA SER A 347 35.77 -4.12 -5.68
C SER A 347 36.74 -3.69 -6.78
N THR A 348 36.35 -3.83 -8.06
CA THR A 348 37.23 -3.61 -9.21
C THR A 348 36.90 -2.36 -10.03
N GLY A 349 35.66 -1.86 -9.90
CA GLY A 349 35.12 -0.77 -10.74
C GLY A 349 34.49 -1.26 -12.04
N GLU A 350 34.63 -2.54 -12.36
CA GLU A 350 34.06 -3.18 -13.55
C GLU A 350 33.39 -4.49 -13.17
N ALA A 351 32.26 -4.81 -13.80
CA ALA A 351 31.61 -6.11 -13.68
C ALA A 351 31.87 -6.91 -14.96
N THR A 352 32.43 -8.10 -14.82
CA THR A 352 32.89 -8.92 -15.96
C THR A 352 31.98 -10.08 -16.30
N HIS A 353 31.07 -10.42 -15.40
CA HIS A 353 30.14 -11.53 -15.60
C HIS A 353 28.85 -11.33 -14.77
N SER A 354 27.82 -12.07 -15.11
CA SER A 354 26.60 -12.20 -14.31
C SER A 354 26.33 -13.66 -14.01
N LEU A 355 25.86 -13.95 -12.81
CA LEU A 355 25.43 -15.28 -12.43
C LEU A 355 24.22 -15.69 -13.28
N ASN A 356 24.29 -16.88 -13.88
CA ASN A 356 23.16 -17.47 -14.59
C ASN A 356 22.41 -18.40 -13.65
N GLY A 357 21.09 -18.28 -13.55
CA GLY A 357 20.24 -19.11 -12.68
C GLY A 357 20.31 -20.63 -12.97
N GLY A 358 20.80 -21.02 -14.15
CA GLY A 358 20.94 -22.43 -14.54
C GLY A 358 19.57 -23.10 -14.79
N LYS A 359 19.63 -24.42 -15.02
CA LYS A 359 18.44 -25.25 -15.15
C LYS A 359 18.23 -26.09 -13.89
N LEU A 360 17.03 -26.13 -13.41
CA LEU A 360 16.60 -27.00 -12.33
C LEU A 360 16.14 -28.32 -12.93
N GLN A 361 16.89 -29.39 -12.67
CA GLN A 361 16.50 -30.73 -13.07
C GLN A 361 15.77 -31.39 -11.90
N THR A 362 14.50 -31.73 -12.11
CA THR A 362 13.68 -32.38 -11.08
C THR A 362 14.01 -33.86 -10.89
N GLY A 363 14.88 -34.42 -11.76
CA GLY A 363 15.19 -35.87 -11.78
C GLY A 363 14.07 -36.75 -12.34
N VAL A 364 13.01 -36.14 -12.86
CA VAL A 364 11.84 -36.81 -13.45
C VAL A 364 11.78 -36.53 -14.93
N THR A 365 11.89 -37.57 -15.76
CA THR A 365 11.96 -37.44 -17.23
C THR A 365 10.68 -36.88 -17.88
N THR A 366 9.54 -36.95 -17.21
CA THR A 366 8.25 -36.44 -17.69
C THR A 366 8.01 -34.95 -17.38
N LEU A 367 8.85 -34.34 -16.55
CA LEU A 367 8.77 -32.92 -16.24
C LEU A 367 9.78 -32.14 -17.11
N PRO A 368 9.37 -30.97 -17.62
CA PRO A 368 10.30 -30.12 -18.38
C PRO A 368 11.42 -29.60 -17.47
N ASP A 369 12.57 -29.34 -18.05
CA ASP A 369 13.63 -28.57 -17.38
C ASP A 369 13.08 -27.17 -17.02
N LEU A 370 13.18 -26.80 -15.75
CA LEU A 370 12.78 -25.48 -15.27
C LEU A 370 14.01 -24.55 -15.31
N THR A 371 13.85 -23.37 -15.87
CA THR A 371 14.86 -22.33 -15.72
C THR A 371 14.79 -21.84 -14.28
N LYS A 372 15.90 -21.94 -13.54
CA LYS A 372 15.99 -21.39 -12.18
C LYS A 372 15.88 -19.87 -12.28
N ASP A 373 14.94 -19.29 -11.55
CA ASP A 373 14.85 -17.84 -11.41
C ASP A 373 16.06 -17.37 -10.59
N ALA A 374 16.84 -16.45 -11.16
CA ALA A 374 17.99 -15.86 -10.48
C ALA A 374 17.58 -14.73 -9.52
N THR A 375 16.29 -14.34 -9.56
CA THR A 375 15.70 -13.33 -8.68
C THR A 375 14.87 -14.02 -7.60
N ASP A 376 15.52 -14.51 -6.55
CA ASP A 376 14.81 -15.05 -5.40
C ASP A 376 14.06 -13.92 -4.66
N ARG A 377 12.92 -14.27 -4.04
CA ARG A 377 12.12 -13.31 -3.27
C ARG A 377 12.48 -13.40 -1.80
N ASN A 378 12.95 -12.31 -1.22
CA ASN A 378 13.08 -12.18 0.22
C ASN A 378 11.79 -11.60 0.81
N ARG A 379 10.94 -12.44 1.39
CA ARG A 379 9.66 -12.04 1.99
C ARG A 379 9.79 -11.10 3.19
N THR A 380 10.99 -10.95 3.75
CA THR A 380 11.26 -10.06 4.88
C THR A 380 11.76 -8.69 4.45
N SER A 381 12.10 -8.49 3.17
CA SER A 381 12.59 -7.21 2.67
C SER A 381 11.45 -6.21 2.43
N PRO A 382 11.59 -4.96 2.88
CA PRO A 382 10.60 -3.91 2.62
C PRO A 382 10.59 -3.42 1.17
N PHE A 383 11.72 -3.50 0.47
CA PHE A 383 11.86 -3.06 -0.92
C PHE A 383 12.74 -4.05 -1.68
N ALA A 384 12.13 -4.86 -2.53
CA ALA A 384 12.79 -5.99 -3.19
C ALA A 384 12.79 -5.83 -4.71
N PHE A 385 13.94 -6.05 -5.35
CA PHE A 385 14.02 -6.20 -6.80
C PHE A 385 13.51 -7.58 -7.21
N THR A 386 12.54 -7.62 -8.12
CA THR A 386 11.89 -8.87 -8.56
C THR A 386 11.94 -9.02 -10.08
N GLY A 387 13.15 -8.96 -10.63
CA GLY A 387 13.47 -9.24 -12.04
C GLY A 387 13.41 -8.03 -12.96
N ASN A 388 12.35 -7.24 -12.94
CA ASN A 388 12.21 -6.05 -13.79
C ASN A 388 11.37 -4.94 -13.13
N LYS A 389 11.25 -4.99 -11.82
CA LYS A 389 10.48 -4.06 -11.00
C LYS A 389 10.96 -4.12 -9.56
N PHE A 390 10.61 -3.12 -8.78
CA PHE A 390 10.72 -3.15 -7.32
C PHE A 390 9.37 -3.38 -6.68
N GLU A 391 9.34 -4.19 -5.66
CA GLU A 391 8.18 -4.49 -4.83
C GLU A 391 8.31 -3.79 -3.49
N PHE A 392 7.49 -2.77 -3.23
CA PHE A 392 7.40 -2.11 -1.93
C PHE A 392 6.32 -2.76 -1.09
N ARG A 393 6.73 -3.47 -0.03
CA ARG A 393 5.90 -4.41 0.74
C ARG A 393 5.26 -3.82 1.99
N MET A 394 5.54 -2.56 2.32
CA MET A 394 5.09 -1.94 3.58
C MET A 394 3.67 -1.39 3.54
N VAL A 395 3.08 -1.15 2.38
CA VAL A 395 1.79 -0.47 2.25
C VAL A 395 0.68 -1.27 2.93
N GLY A 396 -0.13 -0.60 3.74
CA GLY A 396 -1.25 -1.21 4.45
C GLY A 396 -2.41 -1.59 3.53
N SER A 397 -3.17 -2.62 3.91
CA SER A 397 -4.26 -3.15 3.08
C SER A 397 -5.36 -2.12 2.80
N ARG A 398 -5.68 -1.24 3.72
CA ARG A 398 -6.71 -0.19 3.53
C ARG A 398 -6.18 1.11 2.94
N ASP A 399 -4.84 1.29 2.92
CA ASP A 399 -4.23 2.54 2.48
C ASP A 399 -4.37 2.77 0.99
N SER A 400 -4.33 4.04 0.58
CA SER A 400 -4.12 4.39 -0.82
C SER A 400 -2.67 4.11 -1.22
N ILE A 401 -2.49 3.57 -2.42
CA ILE A 401 -1.14 3.42 -2.99
C ILE A 401 -0.62 4.74 -3.60
N ALA A 402 -1.40 5.82 -3.57
CA ALA A 402 -0.96 7.12 -4.12
C ALA A 402 0.28 7.64 -3.38
N GLY A 403 0.24 7.73 -2.05
CA GLY A 403 1.35 8.24 -1.24
C GLY A 403 2.69 7.55 -1.51
N PRO A 404 2.79 6.21 -1.42
CA PRO A 404 4.01 5.49 -1.75
C PRO A 404 4.54 5.77 -3.15
N ASN A 405 3.65 5.86 -4.14
CA ASN A 405 4.06 6.13 -5.52
C ASN A 405 4.47 7.61 -5.74
N VAL A 406 3.84 8.55 -5.05
CA VAL A 406 4.29 9.96 -5.03
C VAL A 406 5.74 10.05 -4.52
N VAL A 407 6.02 9.40 -3.40
CA VAL A 407 7.37 9.39 -2.82
C VAL A 407 8.36 8.72 -3.76
N LEU A 408 8.09 7.47 -4.20
CA LEU A 408 8.99 6.72 -5.10
C LEU A 408 9.30 7.51 -6.38
N ASN A 409 8.27 8.03 -7.04
CA ASN A 409 8.47 8.79 -8.27
C ASN A 409 9.35 10.03 -8.05
N THR A 410 9.15 10.75 -6.93
CA THR A 410 9.84 12.01 -6.67
C THR A 410 11.29 11.80 -6.25
N ILE A 411 11.57 10.84 -5.34
CA ILE A 411 12.95 10.57 -4.90
C ILE A 411 13.80 10.01 -6.04
N VAL A 412 13.21 9.18 -6.91
CA VAL A 412 13.92 8.64 -8.07
C VAL A 412 14.13 9.73 -9.13
N ALA A 413 13.15 10.63 -9.33
CA ALA A 413 13.33 11.80 -10.21
C ALA A 413 14.48 12.70 -9.74
N GLU A 414 14.65 12.89 -8.42
CA GLU A 414 15.78 13.64 -7.87
C GLU A 414 17.12 12.97 -8.20
N ALA A 415 17.25 11.67 -7.94
CA ALA A 415 18.48 10.94 -8.23
C ALA A 415 18.82 10.94 -9.73
N PHE A 416 17.81 10.85 -10.60
CA PHE A 416 18.01 10.99 -12.05
C PHE A 416 18.45 12.39 -12.45
N ALA A 417 17.84 13.43 -11.87
CA ALA A 417 18.22 14.82 -12.13
C ALA A 417 19.68 15.07 -11.74
N GLU A 418 20.09 14.61 -10.56
CA GLU A 418 21.48 14.76 -10.11
C GLU A 418 22.47 14.00 -10.98
N ALA A 419 22.13 12.77 -11.38
CA ALA A 419 22.96 12.00 -12.31
C ALA A 419 23.09 12.72 -13.67
N CYS A 420 21.99 13.24 -14.20
CA CYS A 420 22.02 14.01 -15.45
C CYS A 420 22.86 15.29 -15.32
N ASP A 421 22.76 16.02 -14.19
CA ASP A 421 23.54 17.24 -13.95
C ASP A 421 25.05 17.00 -13.96
N VAL A 422 25.48 15.81 -13.57
CA VAL A 422 26.90 15.38 -13.65
C VAL A 422 27.25 14.96 -15.07
N LEU A 423 26.46 14.09 -15.68
CA LEU A 423 26.77 13.47 -16.96
C LEU A 423 26.70 14.45 -18.14
N GLU A 424 25.82 15.46 -18.09
CA GLU A 424 25.72 16.50 -19.12
C GLU A 424 26.96 17.42 -19.20
N LYS A 425 27.73 17.48 -18.11
CA LYS A 425 28.94 18.31 -18.02
C LYS A 425 30.23 17.52 -18.28
N ALA A 426 30.13 16.21 -18.48
CA ALA A 426 31.28 15.34 -18.67
C ALA A 426 31.84 15.46 -20.06
N ASP A 427 33.16 15.59 -20.16
CA ASP A 427 33.87 15.57 -21.47
C ASP A 427 33.89 14.17 -22.08
N ASP A 428 33.90 13.12 -21.24
CA ASP A 428 33.86 11.72 -21.63
C ASP A 428 32.69 11.03 -20.86
N PHE A 429 31.62 10.79 -21.59
CA PHE A 429 30.40 10.19 -21.04
C PHE A 429 30.62 8.79 -20.49
N ASP A 430 31.37 7.93 -21.23
CA ASP A 430 31.56 6.54 -20.82
C ASP A 430 32.35 6.43 -19.52
N THR A 431 33.40 7.19 -19.37
CA THR A 431 34.19 7.26 -18.14
C THR A 431 33.35 7.85 -16.98
N ALA A 432 32.58 8.90 -17.24
CA ALA A 432 31.78 9.58 -16.22
C ALA A 432 30.65 8.69 -15.69
N VAL A 433 29.94 7.96 -16.56
CA VAL A 433 28.83 7.09 -16.14
C VAL A 433 29.32 5.93 -15.28
N HIS A 434 30.43 5.29 -15.61
CA HIS A 434 31.02 4.23 -14.78
C HIS A 434 31.50 4.75 -13.43
N SER A 435 32.14 5.93 -13.41
CA SER A 435 32.57 6.59 -12.18
C SER A 435 31.39 6.93 -11.27
N LEU A 436 30.30 7.46 -11.83
CA LEU A 436 29.10 7.81 -11.10
C LEU A 436 28.37 6.59 -10.54
N ILE A 437 28.27 5.50 -11.32
CA ILE A 437 27.71 4.23 -10.82
C ILE A 437 28.51 3.75 -9.61
N LYS A 438 29.85 3.74 -9.72
CA LYS A 438 30.72 3.31 -8.63
C LYS A 438 30.57 4.20 -7.39
N GLU A 439 30.54 5.52 -7.57
CA GLU A 439 30.30 6.49 -6.49
C GLU A 439 28.99 6.21 -5.76
N TYR A 440 27.87 6.17 -6.48
CA TYR A 440 26.55 5.94 -5.89
C TYR A 440 26.45 4.59 -5.19
N LEU A 441 27.01 3.53 -5.79
CA LEU A 441 27.04 2.22 -5.15
C LEU A 441 27.89 2.23 -3.89
N THR A 442 29.03 2.91 -3.89
CA THR A 442 29.93 3.00 -2.73
C THR A 442 29.26 3.73 -1.58
N ASP A 443 28.63 4.87 -1.85
CA ASP A 443 28.06 5.74 -0.82
C ASP A 443 26.76 5.18 -0.24
N HIS A 444 26.00 4.41 -1.05
CA HIS A 444 24.65 3.96 -0.69
C HIS A 444 24.52 2.43 -0.51
N GLN A 445 25.62 1.66 -0.56
CA GLN A 445 25.58 0.20 -0.34
C GLN A 445 24.99 -0.20 1.03
N ARG A 446 25.03 0.71 2.02
CA ARG A 446 24.50 0.45 3.36
C ARG A 446 23.03 0.05 3.38
N ILE A 447 22.24 0.46 2.36
CA ILE A 447 20.82 0.15 2.25
C ILE A 447 20.56 -1.28 1.74
N ILE A 448 21.58 -1.93 1.13
CA ILE A 448 21.44 -3.27 0.55
C ILE A 448 21.49 -4.32 1.66
N PHE A 449 20.46 -5.17 1.73
CA PHE A 449 20.41 -6.28 2.66
C PHE A 449 19.64 -7.46 2.07
N ASN A 450 20.31 -8.60 1.91
CA ASN A 450 19.76 -9.82 1.34
C ASN A 450 19.46 -10.89 2.40
N GLY A 451 19.61 -10.57 3.70
CA GLY A 451 19.41 -11.50 4.81
C GLY A 451 18.00 -11.50 5.39
N ASN A 452 17.84 -12.14 6.55
CA ASN A 452 16.57 -12.19 7.27
C ASN A 452 16.29 -10.85 7.99
N GLY A 453 15.35 -10.06 7.47
CA GLY A 453 14.96 -8.76 8.02
C GLY A 453 14.26 -8.82 9.39
N TYR A 454 13.83 -10.00 9.85
CA TYR A 454 13.19 -10.17 11.17
C TYR A 454 14.17 -10.45 12.30
N SER A 455 15.44 -10.65 12.01
CA SER A 455 16.42 -11.01 13.03
C SER A 455 16.87 -9.81 13.87
N ASP A 456 17.16 -10.05 15.15
CA ASP A 456 17.71 -9.03 16.04
C ASP A 456 19.11 -8.58 15.58
N GLU A 457 19.86 -9.48 14.93
CA GLU A 457 21.16 -9.17 14.31
C GLU A 457 21.01 -8.12 13.21
N TRP A 458 19.92 -8.19 12.41
CA TRP A 458 19.66 -7.16 11.41
C TRP A 458 19.36 -5.80 12.04
N VAL A 459 18.56 -5.77 13.11
CA VAL A 459 18.26 -4.51 13.82
C VAL A 459 19.55 -3.86 14.31
N ALA A 460 20.45 -4.65 14.94
CA ALA A 460 21.74 -4.15 15.41
C ALA A 460 22.68 -3.72 14.26
N GLU A 461 22.68 -4.44 13.16
CA GLU A 461 23.48 -4.10 11.97
C GLU A 461 22.96 -2.84 11.29
N ALA A 462 21.65 -2.69 11.15
CA ALA A 462 21.01 -1.49 10.58
C ALA A 462 21.34 -0.24 11.38
N GLU A 463 21.35 -0.34 12.72
CA GLU A 463 21.76 0.76 13.59
C GLU A 463 23.22 1.15 13.35
N LYS A 464 24.14 0.19 13.23
CA LYS A 464 25.57 0.45 12.88
C LYS A 464 25.72 1.13 11.53
N ARG A 465 24.87 0.76 10.55
CA ARG A 465 24.85 1.36 9.22
C ARG A 465 24.20 2.75 9.22
N GLY A 466 23.61 3.18 10.33
CA GLY A 466 22.89 4.46 10.44
C GLY A 466 21.56 4.47 9.69
N LEU A 467 20.92 3.31 9.48
CA LEU A 467 19.60 3.20 8.87
C LEU A 467 18.51 3.48 9.92
N PRO A 468 17.50 4.31 9.61
CA PRO A 468 16.45 4.63 10.55
C PRO A 468 15.52 3.43 10.80
N ASN A 469 15.17 3.20 12.08
CA ASN A 469 14.18 2.22 12.50
C ASN A 469 12.95 2.96 13.05
N ILE A 470 12.03 3.32 12.16
CA ILE A 470 10.85 4.13 12.47
C ILE A 470 9.66 3.22 12.73
N LYS A 471 9.39 2.90 13.98
CA LYS A 471 8.46 1.84 14.39
C LYS A 471 6.98 2.21 14.31
N SER A 472 6.64 3.49 14.51
CA SER A 472 5.25 3.94 14.58
C SER A 472 4.94 5.04 13.57
N MET A 473 3.65 5.20 13.29
CA MET A 473 3.14 6.29 12.46
C MET A 473 3.52 7.66 13.04
N VAL A 474 3.42 7.82 14.36
CA VAL A 474 3.74 9.08 15.04
C VAL A 474 5.21 9.46 14.88
N GLU A 475 6.11 8.48 14.86
CA GLU A 475 7.54 8.69 14.61
C GLU A 475 7.83 8.98 13.12
N ALA A 476 6.99 8.49 12.21
CA ALA A 476 7.18 8.65 10.77
C ALA A 476 6.72 10.01 10.25
N ILE A 477 5.60 10.53 10.73
CA ILE A 477 4.97 11.78 10.23
C ILE A 477 5.94 12.97 10.15
N PRO A 478 6.87 13.21 11.11
CA PRO A 478 7.80 14.32 11.03
C PRO A 478 8.67 14.35 9.76
N ALA A 479 8.87 13.21 9.08
CA ALA A 479 9.63 13.17 7.84
C ALA A 479 9.04 14.06 6.75
N LEU A 480 7.71 14.26 6.73
CA LEU A 480 7.02 15.12 5.75
C LEU A 480 7.40 16.61 5.84
N THR A 481 7.77 17.08 7.02
CA THR A 481 7.98 18.51 7.29
C THR A 481 9.44 18.89 7.51
N THR A 482 10.37 17.96 7.27
CA THR A 482 11.80 18.25 7.27
C THR A 482 12.18 19.20 6.13
N ASP A 483 13.22 20.01 6.32
CA ASP A 483 13.74 20.89 5.26
C ASP A 483 14.09 20.07 3.99
N LYS A 484 14.69 18.89 4.18
CA LYS A 484 14.98 17.93 3.09
C LYS A 484 13.72 17.57 2.27
N ALA A 485 12.61 17.26 2.93
CA ALA A 485 11.36 16.92 2.25
C ALA A 485 10.75 18.14 1.53
N VAL A 486 10.77 19.30 2.18
CA VAL A 486 10.27 20.57 1.59
C VAL A 486 11.07 20.93 0.35
N GLU A 487 12.40 20.81 0.39
CA GLU A 487 13.27 21.07 -0.76
C GLU A 487 13.04 20.08 -1.89
N LEU A 488 12.99 18.78 -1.58
CA LEU A 488 12.71 17.72 -2.56
C LEU A 488 11.40 17.98 -3.31
N PHE A 489 10.30 18.04 -2.58
CA PHE A 489 8.98 18.16 -3.19
C PHE A 489 8.77 19.53 -3.87
N GLY A 490 9.36 20.58 -3.31
CA GLY A 490 9.34 21.94 -3.90
C GLY A 490 10.11 22.00 -5.22
N LYS A 491 11.29 21.37 -5.31
CA LYS A 491 12.13 21.29 -6.53
C LYS A 491 11.35 20.70 -7.72
N PHE A 492 10.51 19.71 -7.47
CA PHE A 492 9.71 19.05 -8.51
C PHE A 492 8.26 19.54 -8.57
N SER A 493 7.89 20.56 -7.79
CA SER A 493 6.52 21.10 -7.73
C SER A 493 5.46 20.03 -7.39
N VAL A 494 5.84 19.01 -6.62
CA VAL A 494 4.93 17.92 -6.20
C VAL A 494 4.10 18.37 -5.02
N PHE A 495 4.74 18.94 -4.00
CA PHE A 495 4.08 19.56 -2.86
C PHE A 495 4.69 20.92 -2.54
N THR A 496 3.84 21.84 -2.11
CA THR A 496 4.26 23.04 -1.38
C THR A 496 4.49 22.70 0.09
N LYS A 497 5.24 23.54 0.81
CA LYS A 497 5.41 23.40 2.26
C LYS A 497 4.07 23.32 2.99
N ALA A 498 3.11 24.20 2.61
CA ALA A 498 1.78 24.22 3.22
C ALA A 498 1.00 22.92 2.98
N GLU A 499 1.13 22.29 1.81
CA GLU A 499 0.51 20.99 1.52
C GLU A 499 1.13 19.88 2.36
N LEU A 500 2.45 19.89 2.62
CA LEU A 500 3.12 18.92 3.49
C LEU A 500 2.72 19.08 4.96
N GLU A 501 2.71 20.31 5.47
CA GLU A 501 2.27 20.61 6.83
C GLU A 501 0.82 20.19 7.06
N SER A 502 -0.06 20.49 6.10
CA SER A 502 -1.47 20.07 6.13
C SER A 502 -1.62 18.56 6.22
N ARG A 503 -0.85 17.79 5.45
CA ARG A 503 -0.90 16.33 5.47
C ARG A 503 -0.39 15.77 6.78
N ALA A 504 0.68 16.31 7.34
CA ALA A 504 1.18 15.93 8.64
C ALA A 504 0.13 16.14 9.74
N GLU A 505 -0.54 17.28 9.76
CA GLU A 505 -1.64 17.59 10.69
C GLU A 505 -2.80 16.58 10.57
N ILE A 506 -3.25 16.29 9.34
CA ILE A 506 -4.33 15.33 9.08
C ILE A 506 -3.94 13.93 9.54
N LYS A 507 -2.70 13.51 9.31
CA LYS A 507 -2.21 12.20 9.76
C LYS A 507 -2.18 12.09 11.29
N TYR A 508 -1.70 13.12 12.01
CA TYR A 508 -1.76 13.16 13.47
C TYR A 508 -3.20 13.11 14.00
N GLU A 509 -4.10 13.88 13.38
CA GLU A 509 -5.51 13.90 13.76
C GLU A 509 -6.16 12.52 13.54
N ASN A 510 -5.89 11.89 12.40
CA ASN A 510 -6.42 10.57 12.08
C ASN A 510 -5.90 9.50 13.06
N TYR A 511 -4.60 9.53 13.39
CA TYR A 511 -4.02 8.65 14.40
C TYR A 511 -4.71 8.82 15.76
N ALA A 512 -4.80 10.05 16.25
CA ALA A 512 -5.44 10.36 17.53
C ALA A 512 -6.91 9.91 17.56
N LYS A 513 -7.65 10.12 16.46
CA LYS A 513 -9.05 9.70 16.33
C LYS A 513 -9.17 8.16 16.33
N ALA A 514 -8.32 7.45 15.60
CA ALA A 514 -8.32 6.00 15.55
C ALA A 514 -8.09 5.39 16.94
N ILE A 515 -7.03 5.80 17.63
CA ILE A 515 -6.72 5.31 18.99
C ILE A 515 -7.83 5.67 20.00
N ASN A 516 -8.40 6.87 19.90
CA ASN A 516 -9.51 7.27 20.78
C ASN A 516 -10.78 6.43 20.54
N ILE A 517 -11.08 6.07 19.28
CA ILE A 517 -12.20 5.17 18.96
C ILE A 517 -11.95 3.78 19.54
N GLU A 518 -10.74 3.24 19.40
CA GLU A 518 -10.36 1.96 19.99
C GLU A 518 -10.50 1.97 21.52
N ALA A 519 -9.97 2.98 22.20
CA ALA A 519 -10.06 3.12 23.65
C ALA A 519 -11.54 3.18 24.12
N LYS A 520 -12.37 3.97 23.45
CA LYS A 520 -13.81 4.05 23.76
C LYS A 520 -14.53 2.74 23.49
N ALA A 521 -14.21 2.04 22.42
CA ALA A 521 -14.77 0.72 22.10
C ALA A 521 -14.37 -0.31 23.17
N MET A 522 -13.11 -0.30 23.62
CA MET A 522 -12.65 -1.15 24.73
C MET A 522 -13.43 -0.90 26.02
N ILE A 523 -13.60 0.36 26.40
CA ILE A 523 -14.36 0.74 27.61
C ILE A 523 -15.81 0.26 27.48
N ASP A 524 -16.47 0.49 26.34
CA ASP A 524 -17.87 0.08 26.13
C ASP A 524 -18.04 -1.44 26.20
N ILE A 525 -17.15 -2.20 25.56
CA ILE A 525 -17.17 -3.67 25.58
C ILE A 525 -16.88 -4.19 26.99
N ALA A 526 -15.87 -3.66 27.67
CA ALA A 526 -15.53 -4.06 29.03
C ALA A 526 -16.71 -3.83 30.00
N ALA A 527 -17.29 -2.63 29.99
CA ALA A 527 -18.35 -2.27 30.88
C ALA A 527 -19.68 -3.03 30.63
N LYS A 528 -20.03 -3.25 29.34
CA LYS A 528 -21.35 -3.78 28.97
C LYS A 528 -21.37 -5.27 28.66
N GLN A 529 -20.22 -5.90 28.41
CA GLN A 529 -20.14 -7.31 28.01
C GLN A 529 -19.21 -8.12 28.93
N ILE A 530 -17.95 -7.71 29.12
CA ILE A 530 -16.97 -8.51 29.84
C ILE A 530 -17.27 -8.53 31.34
N ILE A 531 -17.39 -7.37 31.98
CA ILE A 531 -17.67 -7.29 33.43
C ILE A 531 -18.97 -8.01 33.79
N PRO A 532 -20.10 -7.80 33.10
CA PRO A 532 -21.33 -8.56 33.39
C PRO A 532 -21.17 -10.07 33.20
N ALA A 533 -20.41 -10.52 32.17
CA ALA A 533 -20.14 -11.94 31.93
C ALA A 533 -19.31 -12.55 33.08
N VAL A 534 -18.28 -11.84 33.54
CA VAL A 534 -17.44 -12.28 34.67
C VAL A 534 -18.28 -12.37 35.95
N VAL A 535 -19.09 -11.36 36.24
CA VAL A 535 -19.98 -11.35 37.43
C VAL A 535 -20.97 -12.52 37.39
N LYS A 536 -21.57 -12.77 36.21
CA LYS A 536 -22.50 -13.88 36.01
C LYS A 536 -21.80 -15.23 36.24
N TYR A 537 -20.63 -15.43 35.62
CA TYR A 537 -19.89 -16.67 35.76
C TYR A 537 -19.39 -16.90 37.19
N THR A 538 -18.92 -15.85 37.87
CA THR A 538 -18.55 -15.92 39.29
C THR A 538 -19.71 -16.38 40.16
N LYS A 539 -20.94 -15.88 39.90
CA LYS A 539 -22.15 -16.34 40.59
C LYS A 539 -22.42 -17.82 40.31
N GLU A 540 -22.39 -18.26 39.04
CA GLU A 540 -22.61 -19.67 38.67
C GLU A 540 -21.61 -20.62 39.37
N LEU A 541 -20.35 -20.18 39.52
CA LEU A 541 -19.34 -20.93 40.26
C LEU A 541 -19.63 -20.99 41.77
N ALA A 542 -20.04 -19.87 42.36
CA ALA A 542 -20.41 -19.84 43.79
C ALA A 542 -21.60 -20.76 44.06
N ASP A 543 -22.63 -20.72 43.22
CA ASP A 543 -23.80 -21.59 43.32
C ASP A 543 -23.40 -23.08 43.17
N THR A 544 -22.47 -23.39 42.23
CA THR A 544 -21.94 -24.73 42.07
C THR A 544 -21.18 -25.22 43.30
N VAL A 545 -20.35 -24.38 43.90
CA VAL A 545 -19.61 -24.73 45.15
C VAL A 545 -20.55 -25.02 46.27
N LEU A 546 -21.63 -24.25 46.44
CA LEU A 546 -22.66 -24.49 47.45
C LEU A 546 -23.36 -25.83 47.22
N ALA A 547 -23.81 -26.09 46.01
CA ALA A 547 -24.47 -27.34 45.64
C ALA A 547 -23.58 -28.60 45.86
N VAL A 548 -22.30 -28.51 45.53
CA VAL A 548 -21.31 -29.60 45.73
C VAL A 548 -21.10 -29.85 47.24
N LYS A 549 -21.02 -28.81 48.05
CA LYS A 549 -20.92 -28.91 49.53
C LYS A 549 -22.16 -29.53 50.13
N GLU A 550 -23.34 -29.14 49.71
CA GLU A 550 -24.61 -29.69 50.15
C GLU A 550 -24.75 -31.16 49.81
N ALA A 551 -24.20 -31.59 48.67
CA ALA A 551 -24.12 -33.01 48.27
C ALA A 551 -23.05 -33.81 49.02
N GLY A 552 -22.30 -33.23 49.96
CA GLY A 552 -21.27 -33.86 50.75
C GLY A 552 -19.99 -34.21 49.95
N ALA A 553 -19.79 -33.59 48.76
CA ALA A 553 -18.62 -33.80 47.93
C ALA A 553 -17.54 -32.71 48.14
N ASP A 554 -16.32 -32.98 47.70
CA ASP A 554 -15.22 -32.01 47.77
C ASP A 554 -15.41 -30.90 46.76
N ALA A 555 -15.51 -29.66 47.25
CA ALA A 555 -15.69 -28.46 46.45
C ALA A 555 -14.36 -27.76 46.08
N SER A 556 -13.22 -28.34 46.41
CA SER A 556 -11.90 -27.77 46.10
C SER A 556 -11.58 -27.72 44.61
N VAL A 557 -12.03 -28.73 43.86
CA VAL A 557 -11.74 -28.87 42.41
C VAL A 557 -12.36 -27.75 41.57
N PRO A 558 -13.63 -27.37 41.70
CA PRO A 558 -14.18 -26.26 40.91
C PRO A 558 -13.48 -24.93 41.17
N VAL A 559 -13.08 -24.68 42.43
CA VAL A 559 -12.39 -23.43 42.82
C VAL A 559 -10.96 -23.39 42.28
N SER A 560 -10.23 -24.50 42.35
CA SER A 560 -8.86 -24.63 41.85
C SER A 560 -8.78 -24.45 40.31
N TYR A 561 -9.73 -25.05 39.58
CA TYR A 561 -9.76 -24.93 38.11
C TYR A 561 -10.06 -23.50 37.63
N THR A 562 -10.85 -22.76 38.37
CA THR A 562 -11.19 -21.37 38.06
C THR A 562 -10.02 -20.42 38.32
N HIS A 563 -9.24 -20.64 39.38
CA HIS A 563 -8.05 -19.85 39.68
C HIS A 563 -6.96 -20.03 38.62
N LEU A 564 -6.73 -21.24 38.14
CA LEU A 564 -5.76 -21.52 37.08
C LEU A 564 -6.12 -20.83 35.76
N ARG A 565 -7.38 -20.86 35.33
CA ARG A 565 -7.79 -20.19 34.09
C ARG A 565 -7.87 -18.66 34.18
N ALA A 566 -8.16 -18.09 35.34
CA ALA A 566 -8.16 -16.63 35.51
C ALA A 566 -6.74 -16.02 35.42
N HIS A 567 -5.70 -16.79 35.68
CA HIS A 567 -4.31 -16.36 35.53
C HIS A 567 -3.76 -16.55 34.10
N GLU A 568 -4.36 -17.42 33.29
CA GLU A 568 -3.93 -17.67 31.90
C GLU A 568 -4.60 -16.73 30.89
N THR A 569 -5.62 -16.02 31.25
CA THR A 569 -6.37 -15.08 30.40
C THR A 569 -6.15 -13.64 30.81
#